data_19e62758e714a8625aff2735d7fab280
#
_entry.id   19e62758e714a8625aff2735d7fab280
#
_cell.length_a   1.000
_cell.length_b   1.000
_cell.length_c   1.000
_cell.angle_alpha   90.00
_cell.angle_beta   90.00
_cell.angle_gamma   90.00
#
_symmetry.space_group_name_H-M   'P 1'
#
loop_
_entity.id
_entity.type
_entity.pdbx_description
1 polymer ?
#
loop_
_entity_poly.entity_id
_entity_poly.type
_entity_poly.pdbx_seq_one_letter_code
_entity_poly.pdbx_strand_id
1 'polypeptide(L)'
;YSMKKLKLIKMTGVLVASIALLATQTSFAGTLDDVKARGHINCGVSEGVPGFSNPDSDGVWTGLDVDMCRAVSAAILGDGDQIKFIPLSSKQKILAVVTGQVDLTSRTTTWTMKRDTKEGVDFTTVVFYDVQGFMTRKSLGINSAKELDGATICVTSGTTTELNLTDFARANDLSFEPVVFEGKKEAVNAYASGRCDALTTDNSQLAAFRTTMKDPSAHVVLPDIISKEPLAPLVKHGDNQWKDLVTWVINGLINAEELGVNQSNVSNLDASLQKNPTVQRMLGMSGEYGSYIGLENDWMKKAITAVGNYGEIFDRNLGKGSPLNLSRDNNALWTNGGLMYVAPLR
;
A
#
# COMPACT_ATOMS: atom_id res chain seq x y z
N TYR A 1 6.33 -86.80 51.98
CA TYR A 1 5.01 -86.37 51.57
C TYR A 1 5.01 -85.03 50.92
N SER A 2 4.54 -85.04 49.70
CA SER A 2 4.10 -83.95 48.86
C SER A 2 5.13 -82.96 48.34
N MET A 3 5.54 -83.26 47.09
CA MET A 3 6.30 -82.38 46.25
C MET A 3 5.42 -81.22 45.76
N LYS A 4 5.83 -80.00 46.00
CA LYS A 4 5.25 -78.84 45.37
C LYS A 4 6.04 -78.50 44.08
N LYS A 5 5.36 -78.58 42.99
CA LYS A 5 5.88 -78.21 41.65
C LYS A 5 6.14 -76.72 41.56
N LEU A 6 7.35 -76.36 41.27
CA LEU A 6 7.74 -74.96 40.95
C LEU A 6 7.38 -74.65 39.52
N LYS A 7 6.41 -73.79 39.33
CA LYS A 7 6.03 -73.27 37.99
C LYS A 7 7.03 -72.19 37.54
N LEU A 8 7.70 -72.47 36.46
CA LEU A 8 8.61 -71.57 35.77
C LEU A 8 7.75 -70.51 35.04
N ILE A 9 7.78 -69.24 35.49
CA ILE A 9 7.14 -68.14 34.82
C ILE A 9 8.08 -67.64 33.74
N LYS A 10 7.71 -67.84 32.48
CA LYS A 10 8.38 -67.22 31.33
C LYS A 10 8.05 -65.73 31.33
N MET A 11 9.04 -64.87 31.61
CA MET A 11 8.96 -63.43 31.36
C MET A 11 9.07 -63.19 29.85
N THR A 12 7.97 -62.90 29.23
CA THR A 12 7.91 -62.41 27.86
C THR A 12 8.23 -60.92 27.92
N GLY A 13 9.39 -60.54 27.43
CA GLY A 13 9.77 -59.13 27.29
C GLY A 13 8.91 -58.43 26.24
N VAL A 14 8.13 -57.46 26.71
CA VAL A 14 7.42 -56.52 25.81
C VAL A 14 8.39 -55.47 25.38
N LEU A 15 8.83 -55.55 24.10
CA LEU A 15 9.63 -54.54 23.43
C LEU A 15 8.69 -53.36 23.12
N VAL A 16 8.72 -52.31 23.97
CA VAL A 16 8.02 -51.08 23.70
C VAL A 16 8.81 -50.32 22.63
N ALA A 17 8.40 -50.43 21.38
CA ALA A 17 8.89 -49.63 20.31
C ALA A 17 8.39 -48.19 20.49
N SER A 18 9.22 -47.30 21.04
CA SER A 18 8.99 -45.86 21.10
C SER A 18 9.02 -45.29 19.66
N ILE A 19 7.86 -45.21 19.03
CA ILE A 19 7.70 -44.43 17.79
C ILE A 19 7.80 -42.98 18.21
N ALA A 20 9.01 -42.40 18.05
CA ALA A 20 9.17 -40.94 18.08
C ALA A 20 8.44 -40.39 16.86
N LEU A 21 7.23 -39.87 17.08
CA LEU A 21 6.60 -38.97 16.12
C LEU A 21 7.49 -37.74 16.04
N LEU A 22 8.36 -37.72 15.04
CA LEU A 22 8.92 -36.49 14.52
C LEU A 22 7.73 -35.70 13.95
N ALA A 23 7.15 -34.86 14.79
CA ALA A 23 6.30 -33.77 14.31
C ALA A 23 7.19 -32.90 13.41
N THR A 24 7.20 -33.21 12.13
CA THR A 24 7.67 -32.26 11.12
C THR A 24 6.78 -31.04 11.30
N GLN A 25 7.28 -30.03 12.02
CA GLN A 25 6.72 -28.71 11.92
C GLN A 25 6.85 -28.34 10.44
N THR A 26 5.77 -28.45 9.70
CA THR A 26 5.63 -27.77 8.43
C THR A 26 5.73 -26.30 8.77
N SER A 27 6.93 -25.75 8.75
CA SER A 27 7.13 -24.32 8.65
C SER A 27 6.38 -23.93 7.39
N PHE A 28 5.22 -23.32 7.54
CA PHE A 28 4.59 -22.66 6.39
C PHE A 28 5.61 -21.65 5.92
N ALA A 29 6.11 -21.84 4.69
CA ALA A 29 6.95 -20.86 4.04
C ALA A 29 6.20 -19.51 4.09
N GLY A 30 6.87 -18.47 4.59
CA GLY A 30 6.28 -17.14 4.64
C GLY A 30 6.22 -16.54 3.24
N THR A 31 5.51 -15.45 3.08
CA THR A 31 5.40 -14.75 1.78
C THR A 31 6.76 -14.42 1.18
N LEU A 32 7.76 -14.09 2.01
CA LEU A 32 9.13 -13.81 1.56
C LEU A 32 9.77 -15.03 0.86
N ASP A 33 9.60 -16.23 1.43
CA ASP A 33 10.14 -17.45 0.85
C ASP A 33 9.45 -17.79 -0.47
N ASP A 34 8.13 -17.63 -0.54
CA ASP A 34 7.36 -17.83 -1.75
C ASP A 34 7.78 -16.86 -2.87
N VAL A 35 7.99 -15.58 -2.54
CA VAL A 35 8.47 -14.55 -3.47
C VAL A 35 9.87 -14.91 -3.99
N LYS A 36 10.81 -15.29 -3.10
CA LYS A 36 12.16 -15.68 -3.48
C LYS A 36 12.15 -16.92 -4.38
N ALA A 37 11.35 -17.93 -4.04
CA ALA A 37 11.24 -19.17 -4.81
C ALA A 37 10.62 -18.92 -6.20
N ARG A 38 9.64 -18.04 -6.29
CA ARG A 38 8.93 -17.70 -7.52
C ARG A 38 9.71 -16.71 -8.40
N GLY A 39 10.60 -15.92 -7.81
CA GLY A 39 11.42 -14.91 -8.48
C GLY A 39 10.67 -13.65 -8.92
N HIS A 40 9.48 -13.39 -8.42
CA HIS A 40 8.75 -12.15 -8.64
C HIS A 40 7.70 -11.90 -7.56
N ILE A 41 7.28 -10.63 -7.43
CA ILE A 41 6.18 -10.20 -6.55
C ILE A 41 4.87 -10.13 -7.35
N ASN A 42 3.77 -10.55 -6.73
CA ASN A 42 2.43 -10.25 -7.19
C ASN A 42 1.89 -9.03 -6.41
N CYS A 43 1.81 -7.87 -7.06
CA CYS A 43 1.34 -6.63 -6.45
C CYS A 43 -0.07 -6.29 -6.93
N GLY A 44 -1.02 -6.18 -6.00
CA GLY A 44 -2.36 -5.67 -6.27
C GLY A 44 -2.35 -4.15 -6.40
N VAL A 45 -2.86 -3.65 -7.53
CA VAL A 45 -2.92 -2.22 -7.87
C VAL A 45 -4.33 -1.80 -8.26
N SER A 46 -4.59 -0.50 -8.39
CA SER A 46 -5.85 0.02 -8.91
C SER A 46 -6.01 -0.28 -10.41
N GLU A 47 -7.25 -0.27 -10.89
CA GLU A 47 -7.61 -0.50 -12.30
C GLU A 47 -7.31 0.71 -13.22
N GLY A 48 -6.61 1.70 -12.72
CA GLY A 48 -6.19 2.91 -13.42
C GLY A 48 -6.58 4.18 -12.68
N VAL A 49 -5.66 4.66 -11.83
CA VAL A 49 -5.72 5.97 -11.15
C VAL A 49 -4.44 6.70 -11.50
N PRO A 50 -4.50 7.75 -12.34
CA PRO A 50 -3.32 8.49 -12.74
C PRO A 50 -2.51 8.99 -11.53
N GLY A 51 -1.19 8.87 -11.59
CA GLY A 51 -0.29 9.24 -10.50
C GLY A 51 -0.15 8.21 -9.38
N PHE A 52 -1.10 7.29 -9.20
CA PHE A 52 -1.04 6.23 -8.18
C PHE A 52 -0.75 4.86 -8.78
N SER A 53 -1.60 4.36 -9.65
CA SER A 53 -1.37 3.15 -10.42
C SER A 53 -2.15 3.22 -11.73
N ASN A 54 -1.45 3.41 -12.82
CA ASN A 54 -2.05 3.57 -14.13
C ASN A 54 -1.14 2.93 -15.20
N PRO A 55 -1.65 2.01 -16.03
CA PRO A 55 -0.91 1.52 -17.17
C PRO A 55 -0.96 2.55 -18.29
N ASP A 56 0.15 2.71 -19.01
CA ASP A 56 0.18 3.45 -20.26
C ASP A 56 -0.37 2.62 -21.43
N SER A 57 -0.25 3.16 -22.66
CA SER A 57 -0.70 2.49 -23.90
C SER A 57 0.05 1.18 -24.19
N ASP A 58 1.27 1.05 -23.70
CA ASP A 58 2.14 -0.11 -23.89
C ASP A 58 1.99 -1.13 -22.75
N GLY A 59 1.11 -0.84 -21.78
CA GLY A 59 0.85 -1.66 -20.60
C GLY A 59 1.88 -1.49 -19.49
N VAL A 60 2.75 -0.48 -19.56
CA VAL A 60 3.72 -0.18 -18.51
C VAL A 60 3.04 0.56 -17.37
N TRP A 61 3.11 -0.02 -16.19
CA TRP A 61 2.52 0.54 -14.97
C TRP A 61 3.39 1.64 -14.39
N THR A 62 2.77 2.76 -14.01
CA THR A 62 3.42 3.90 -13.35
C THR A 62 2.55 4.42 -12.21
N GLY A 63 3.18 5.08 -11.24
CA GLY A 63 2.50 5.74 -10.14
C GLY A 63 3.16 5.47 -8.78
N LEU A 64 2.76 6.24 -7.76
CA LEU A 64 3.27 6.12 -6.39
C LEU A 64 3.05 4.70 -5.83
N ASP A 65 1.87 4.14 -5.98
CA ASP A 65 1.54 2.78 -5.53
C ASP A 65 2.41 1.72 -6.25
N VAL A 66 2.66 1.92 -7.53
CA VAL A 66 3.50 1.05 -8.36
C VAL A 66 4.96 1.10 -7.88
N ASP A 67 5.48 2.29 -7.62
CA ASP A 67 6.86 2.48 -7.15
C ASP A 67 7.08 1.91 -5.74
N MET A 68 6.07 1.91 -4.86
CA MET A 68 6.15 1.20 -3.58
C MET A 68 6.38 -0.30 -3.78
N CYS A 69 5.63 -0.92 -4.69
CA CYS A 69 5.81 -2.33 -5.01
C CYS A 69 7.17 -2.61 -5.69
N ARG A 70 7.62 -1.74 -6.59
CA ARG A 70 8.94 -1.85 -7.21
C ARG A 70 10.08 -1.75 -6.20
N ALA A 71 9.95 -0.87 -5.20
CA ALA A 71 10.93 -0.76 -4.12
C ALA A 71 11.05 -2.07 -3.33
N VAL A 72 9.93 -2.71 -3.01
CA VAL A 72 9.90 -4.02 -2.32
C VAL A 72 10.52 -5.10 -3.20
N SER A 73 10.19 -5.15 -4.50
CA SER A 73 10.80 -6.08 -5.45
C SER A 73 12.31 -5.90 -5.53
N ALA A 74 12.79 -4.67 -5.69
CA ALA A 74 14.22 -4.38 -5.75
C ALA A 74 14.96 -4.74 -4.47
N ALA A 75 14.37 -4.47 -3.30
CA ALA A 75 14.95 -4.82 -2.01
C ALA A 75 15.17 -6.34 -1.84
N ILE A 76 14.26 -7.16 -2.35
CA ILE A 76 14.28 -8.62 -2.21
C ILE A 76 15.07 -9.29 -3.33
N LEU A 77 14.79 -8.91 -4.58
CA LEU A 77 15.24 -9.60 -5.79
C LEU A 77 16.35 -8.86 -6.55
N GLY A 78 16.70 -7.64 -6.11
CA GLY A 78 17.70 -6.79 -6.75
C GLY A 78 17.22 -6.07 -7.99
N ASP A 79 15.96 -6.28 -8.39
CA ASP A 79 15.35 -5.71 -9.60
C ASP A 79 13.90 -5.28 -9.30
N GLY A 80 13.57 -4.02 -9.56
CA GLY A 80 12.22 -3.47 -9.37
C GLY A 80 11.19 -3.99 -10.37
N ASP A 81 11.63 -4.55 -11.47
CA ASP A 81 10.74 -5.05 -12.52
C ASP A 81 10.44 -6.56 -12.41
N GLN A 82 10.99 -7.25 -11.40
CA GLN A 82 10.58 -8.61 -11.05
C GLN A 82 9.23 -8.61 -10.33
N ILE A 83 8.20 -8.19 -11.05
CA ILE A 83 6.88 -7.93 -10.48
C ILE A 83 5.76 -8.17 -11.49
N LYS A 84 4.64 -8.70 -11.00
CA LYS A 84 3.37 -8.74 -11.73
C LYS A 84 2.37 -7.81 -11.08
N PHE A 85 1.92 -6.82 -11.81
CA PHE A 85 0.84 -5.94 -11.36
C PHE A 85 -0.50 -6.58 -11.67
N ILE A 86 -1.35 -6.71 -10.64
CA ILE A 86 -2.67 -7.32 -10.72
C ILE A 86 -3.71 -6.24 -10.41
N PRO A 87 -4.43 -5.74 -11.44
CA PRO A 87 -5.47 -4.75 -11.21
C PRO A 87 -6.63 -5.36 -10.43
N LEU A 88 -7.06 -4.67 -9.38
CA LEU A 88 -8.10 -5.10 -8.46
C LEU A 88 -9.14 -4.00 -8.27
N SER A 89 -10.41 -4.35 -8.27
CA SER A 89 -11.48 -3.44 -7.86
C SER A 89 -11.43 -3.13 -6.36
N SER A 90 -12.19 -2.15 -5.92
CA SER A 90 -12.25 -1.78 -4.50
C SER A 90 -12.81 -2.91 -3.62
N LYS A 91 -13.69 -3.76 -4.15
CA LYS A 91 -14.24 -4.92 -3.45
C LYS A 91 -13.27 -6.10 -3.37
N GLN A 92 -12.40 -6.27 -4.37
CA GLN A 92 -11.51 -7.42 -4.48
C GLN A 92 -10.22 -7.28 -3.67
N LYS A 93 -9.74 -6.06 -3.44
CA LYS A 93 -8.38 -5.77 -2.95
C LYS A 93 -8.00 -6.47 -1.64
N ILE A 94 -8.92 -6.56 -0.69
CA ILE A 94 -8.65 -7.20 0.62
C ILE A 94 -8.67 -8.72 0.49
N LEU A 95 -9.69 -9.26 -0.20
CA LEU A 95 -9.80 -10.70 -0.42
C LEU A 95 -8.59 -11.24 -1.18
N ALA A 96 -8.09 -10.52 -2.16
CA ALA A 96 -6.92 -10.93 -2.94
C ALA A 96 -5.66 -11.11 -2.07
N VAL A 97 -5.47 -10.26 -1.06
CA VAL A 97 -4.37 -10.39 -0.08
C VAL A 97 -4.62 -11.57 0.85
N VAL A 98 -5.82 -11.67 1.42
CA VAL A 98 -6.17 -12.72 2.39
C VAL A 98 -6.03 -14.12 1.77
N THR A 99 -6.40 -14.27 0.50
CA THR A 99 -6.32 -15.55 -0.23
C THR A 99 -4.94 -15.83 -0.82
N GLY A 100 -3.99 -14.89 -0.77
CA GLY A 100 -2.66 -15.03 -1.37
C GLY A 100 -2.66 -14.92 -2.90
N GLN A 101 -3.70 -14.35 -3.51
CA GLN A 101 -3.68 -14.01 -4.94
C GLN A 101 -2.62 -12.95 -5.23
N VAL A 102 -2.39 -12.05 -4.29
CA VAL A 102 -1.33 -11.06 -4.29
C VAL A 102 -0.54 -11.12 -2.98
N ASP A 103 0.74 -10.78 -3.02
CA ASP A 103 1.63 -10.77 -1.87
C ASP A 103 1.42 -9.50 -1.01
N LEU A 104 1.08 -8.41 -1.67
CA LEU A 104 0.67 -7.14 -1.06
C LEU A 104 -0.25 -6.39 -2.01
N THR A 105 -0.97 -5.41 -1.47
CA THR A 105 -1.60 -4.38 -2.32
C THR A 105 -1.03 -3.01 -1.97
N SER A 106 -0.68 -2.23 -2.99
CA SER A 106 -0.48 -0.79 -2.92
C SER A 106 -1.48 -0.18 -3.89
N ARG A 107 -2.58 0.38 -3.33
CA ARG A 107 -3.79 0.61 -4.13
C ARG A 107 -4.70 1.66 -3.49
N THR A 108 -4.16 2.79 -3.09
CA THR A 108 -4.95 3.88 -2.49
C THR A 108 -5.95 3.34 -1.44
N THR A 109 -5.47 2.52 -0.50
CA THR A 109 -6.34 1.89 0.50
C THR A 109 -6.21 2.58 1.84
N THR A 110 -7.31 3.17 2.28
CA THR A 110 -7.40 3.85 3.57
C THR A 110 -7.28 2.86 4.73
N TRP A 111 -6.36 3.13 5.64
CA TRP A 111 -6.24 2.42 6.90
C TRP A 111 -7.42 2.75 7.80
N THR A 112 -8.23 1.77 8.11
CA THR A 112 -9.38 1.91 9.03
C THR A 112 -9.36 0.81 10.07
N MET A 113 -9.91 1.08 11.25
CA MET A 113 -10.00 0.10 12.33
C MET A 113 -10.63 -1.22 11.86
N LYS A 114 -11.74 -1.15 11.10
CA LYS A 114 -12.43 -2.35 10.63
C LYS A 114 -11.53 -3.19 9.71
N ARG A 115 -10.85 -2.57 8.74
CA ARG A 115 -9.96 -3.27 7.81
C ARG A 115 -8.79 -3.92 8.53
N ASP A 116 -8.16 -3.16 9.43
CA ASP A 116 -6.96 -3.59 10.16
C ASP A 116 -7.25 -4.72 11.16
N THR A 117 -8.40 -4.67 11.85
CA THR A 117 -8.65 -5.59 12.97
C THR A 117 -9.60 -6.74 12.62
N LYS A 118 -10.35 -6.67 11.51
CA LYS A 118 -11.44 -7.62 11.23
C LYS A 118 -11.37 -8.26 9.83
N GLU A 119 -10.67 -7.66 8.89
CA GLU A 119 -10.70 -8.13 7.49
C GLU A 119 -9.49 -9.01 7.13
N GLY A 120 -8.64 -9.37 8.10
CA GLY A 120 -7.55 -10.35 7.94
C GLY A 120 -6.33 -9.79 7.20
N VAL A 121 -6.11 -8.49 7.29
CA VAL A 121 -4.95 -7.79 6.72
C VAL A 121 -4.26 -6.92 7.76
N ASP A 122 -2.99 -6.67 7.55
CA ASP A 122 -2.18 -5.70 8.29
C ASP A 122 -1.82 -4.53 7.36
N PHE A 123 -1.94 -3.33 7.85
CA PHE A 123 -1.40 -2.15 7.18
C PHE A 123 0.07 -1.95 7.52
N THR A 124 0.80 -1.40 6.57
CA THR A 124 2.21 -1.05 6.72
C THR A 124 2.36 0.47 6.98
N THR A 125 3.36 1.12 6.43
CA THR A 125 3.53 2.56 6.58
C THR A 125 2.54 3.33 5.71
N VAL A 126 1.98 4.43 6.26
CA VAL A 126 1.19 5.38 5.46
C VAL A 126 2.08 6.01 4.38
N VAL A 127 1.69 5.85 3.12
CA VAL A 127 2.42 6.38 1.97
C VAL A 127 1.81 7.67 1.41
N PHE A 128 0.57 7.97 1.77
CA PHE A 128 -0.09 9.20 1.35
C PHE A 128 -1.21 9.56 2.34
N TYR A 129 -1.20 10.79 2.83
CA TYR A 129 -2.27 11.37 3.66
C TYR A 129 -3.22 12.12 2.75
N ASP A 130 -4.42 11.59 2.59
CA ASP A 130 -5.47 12.15 1.75
C ASP A 130 -6.70 12.54 2.57
N VAL A 131 -7.65 13.13 1.88
CA VAL A 131 -8.96 13.50 2.39
C VAL A 131 -10.01 13.25 1.30
N GLN A 132 -11.26 13.00 1.67
CA GLN A 132 -12.35 12.89 0.70
C GLN A 132 -12.98 14.24 0.46
N GLY A 133 -13.34 14.50 -0.81
CA GLY A 133 -14.06 15.69 -1.24
C GLY A 133 -15.04 15.41 -2.38
N PHE A 134 -15.41 16.47 -3.05
CA PHE A 134 -16.35 16.45 -4.16
C PHE A 134 -15.81 17.24 -5.33
N MET A 135 -16.04 16.75 -6.55
CA MET A 135 -15.81 17.48 -7.79
C MET A 135 -17.14 17.70 -8.50
N THR A 136 -17.37 18.92 -8.97
CA THR A 136 -18.56 19.29 -9.71
C THR A 136 -18.22 20.17 -10.91
N ARG A 137 -19.20 20.36 -11.80
CA ARG A 137 -19.06 21.30 -12.92
C ARG A 137 -19.23 22.73 -12.44
N LYS A 138 -18.33 23.62 -12.84
CA LYS A 138 -18.41 25.06 -12.50
C LYS A 138 -19.73 25.70 -12.94
N SER A 139 -20.31 25.19 -14.04
CA SER A 139 -21.60 25.69 -14.57
C SER A 139 -22.78 25.51 -13.59
N LEU A 140 -22.65 24.64 -12.59
CA LEU A 140 -23.68 24.45 -11.55
C LEU A 140 -23.61 25.55 -10.46
N GLY A 141 -22.54 26.35 -10.40
CA GLY A 141 -22.39 27.44 -9.44
C GLY A 141 -22.26 27.01 -7.98
N ILE A 142 -21.96 25.73 -7.72
CA ILE A 142 -21.85 25.14 -6.38
C ILE A 142 -20.47 25.43 -5.80
N ASN A 143 -20.41 25.92 -4.56
CA ASN A 143 -19.19 26.32 -3.87
C ASN A 143 -18.91 25.50 -2.59
N SER A 144 -19.90 24.75 -2.11
CA SER A 144 -19.80 23.89 -0.92
C SER A 144 -20.54 22.59 -1.13
N ALA A 145 -20.05 21.52 -0.51
CA ALA A 145 -20.71 20.21 -0.51
C ALA A 145 -22.13 20.25 0.10
N LYS A 146 -22.42 21.22 0.96
CA LYS A 146 -23.77 21.42 1.53
C LYS A 146 -24.78 21.93 0.50
N GLU A 147 -24.32 22.54 -0.57
CA GLU A 147 -25.19 23.01 -1.67
C GLU A 147 -25.55 21.86 -2.65
N LEU A 148 -25.02 20.65 -2.43
CA LEU A 148 -25.34 19.45 -3.19
C LEU A 148 -26.59 18.71 -2.67
N ASP A 149 -27.39 19.31 -1.79
CA ASP A 149 -28.64 18.70 -1.31
C ASP A 149 -29.57 18.34 -2.49
N GLY A 150 -30.06 17.11 -2.52
CA GLY A 150 -30.85 16.58 -3.64
C GLY A 150 -30.05 16.20 -4.88
N ALA A 151 -28.74 16.41 -4.91
CA ALA A 151 -27.91 16.13 -6.08
C ALA A 151 -27.60 14.64 -6.25
N THR A 152 -27.42 14.23 -7.51
CA THR A 152 -26.91 12.91 -7.86
C THR A 152 -25.40 12.86 -7.71
N ILE A 153 -24.89 11.90 -6.90
CA ILE A 153 -23.48 11.79 -6.58
C ILE A 153 -22.91 10.44 -7.09
N CYS A 154 -22.00 10.48 -8.06
CA CYS A 154 -21.29 9.30 -8.49
C CYS A 154 -20.28 8.87 -7.42
N VAL A 155 -20.32 7.59 -7.03
CA VAL A 155 -19.45 6.98 -6.01
C VAL A 155 -19.09 5.55 -6.35
N THR A 156 -17.93 5.08 -5.88
CA THR A 156 -17.47 3.69 -6.10
C THR A 156 -17.80 2.82 -4.89
N SER A 157 -18.42 1.67 -5.13
CA SER A 157 -18.78 0.70 -4.08
C SER A 157 -17.57 0.05 -3.41
N GLY A 158 -17.73 -0.38 -2.15
CA GLY A 158 -16.69 -1.05 -1.38
C GLY A 158 -15.56 -0.12 -0.92
N THR A 159 -15.82 1.17 -0.86
CA THR A 159 -14.88 2.22 -0.46
C THR A 159 -15.27 2.87 0.86
N THR A 160 -14.30 3.49 1.53
CA THR A 160 -14.58 4.44 2.62
C THR A 160 -15.42 5.61 2.13
N THR A 161 -15.23 6.00 0.88
CA THR A 161 -15.92 7.10 0.21
C THR A 161 -17.44 6.94 0.24
N GLU A 162 -17.93 5.73 -0.05
CA GLU A 162 -19.37 5.40 -0.02
C GLU A 162 -19.94 5.52 1.40
N LEU A 163 -19.18 5.07 2.41
CA LEU A 163 -19.59 5.16 3.82
C LEU A 163 -19.57 6.60 4.32
N ASN A 164 -18.49 7.33 4.02
CA ASN A 164 -18.33 8.72 4.44
C ASN A 164 -19.38 9.64 3.80
N LEU A 165 -19.78 9.39 2.54
CA LEU A 165 -20.84 10.11 1.86
C LEU A 165 -22.16 10.00 2.65
N THR A 166 -22.51 8.79 3.06
CA THR A 166 -23.71 8.52 3.87
C THR A 166 -23.65 9.20 5.23
N ASP A 167 -22.49 9.13 5.89
CA ASP A 167 -22.30 9.75 7.21
C ASP A 167 -22.33 11.28 7.13
N PHE A 168 -21.73 11.87 6.10
CA PHE A 168 -21.75 13.32 5.88
C PHE A 168 -23.17 13.83 5.60
N ALA A 169 -23.93 13.11 4.76
CA ALA A 169 -25.33 13.44 4.47
C ALA A 169 -26.16 13.47 5.76
N ARG A 170 -26.08 12.40 6.56
CA ARG A 170 -26.80 12.28 7.82
C ARG A 170 -26.41 13.36 8.84
N ALA A 171 -25.12 13.67 8.95
CA ALA A 171 -24.61 14.65 9.92
C ALA A 171 -24.98 16.11 9.57
N ASN A 172 -25.34 16.37 8.31
CA ASN A 172 -25.69 17.71 7.82
C ASN A 172 -27.15 17.83 7.34
N ASP A 173 -28.00 16.81 7.60
CA ASP A 173 -29.40 16.73 7.18
C ASP A 173 -29.58 16.93 5.65
N LEU A 174 -28.66 16.31 4.85
CA LEU A 174 -28.67 16.37 3.40
C LEU A 174 -29.27 15.08 2.80
N SER A 175 -29.87 15.19 1.64
CA SER A 175 -30.46 14.09 0.87
C SER A 175 -29.72 13.93 -0.45
N PHE A 176 -28.57 13.25 -0.44
CA PHE A 176 -27.88 12.89 -1.68
C PHE A 176 -28.57 11.71 -2.37
N GLU A 177 -28.50 11.67 -3.71
CA GLU A 177 -28.87 10.52 -4.52
C GLU A 177 -27.61 9.79 -5.01
N PRO A 178 -27.07 8.79 -4.26
CA PRO A 178 -25.87 8.10 -4.66
C PRO A 178 -26.11 7.25 -5.91
N VAL A 179 -25.27 7.42 -6.92
CA VAL A 179 -25.17 6.55 -8.10
C VAL A 179 -23.92 5.71 -7.96
N VAL A 180 -24.08 4.44 -7.59
CA VAL A 180 -23.00 3.55 -7.19
C VAL A 180 -22.49 2.76 -8.38
N PHE A 181 -21.16 2.74 -8.56
CA PHE A 181 -20.45 2.01 -9.60
C PHE A 181 -19.48 1.00 -8.98
N GLU A 182 -19.19 -0.09 -9.67
CA GLU A 182 -18.17 -1.04 -9.21
C GLU A 182 -16.75 -0.56 -9.50
N GLY A 183 -16.51 0.05 -10.67
CA GLY A 183 -15.23 0.56 -11.11
C GLY A 183 -15.12 2.09 -10.95
N LYS A 184 -13.92 2.57 -10.62
CA LYS A 184 -13.63 4.01 -10.54
C LYS A 184 -13.78 4.69 -11.90
N LYS A 185 -13.29 4.08 -12.99
CA LYS A 185 -13.43 4.62 -14.35
C LYS A 185 -14.89 4.78 -14.76
N GLU A 186 -15.75 3.83 -14.38
CA GLU A 186 -17.18 3.90 -14.66
C GLU A 186 -17.83 5.09 -13.95
N ALA A 187 -17.51 5.30 -12.66
CA ALA A 187 -18.00 6.46 -11.90
C ALA A 187 -17.53 7.79 -12.52
N VAL A 188 -16.25 7.88 -12.91
CA VAL A 188 -15.67 9.06 -13.57
C VAL A 188 -16.34 9.33 -14.91
N ASN A 189 -16.53 8.31 -15.74
CA ASN A 189 -17.18 8.44 -17.05
C ASN A 189 -18.66 8.83 -16.92
N ALA A 190 -19.37 8.29 -15.94
CA ALA A 190 -20.75 8.67 -15.65
C ALA A 190 -20.88 10.13 -15.23
N TYR A 191 -19.98 10.59 -14.36
CA TYR A 191 -19.91 12.01 -14.01
C TYR A 191 -19.55 12.88 -15.22
N ALA A 192 -18.54 12.51 -16.00
CA ALA A 192 -18.10 13.28 -17.17
C ALA A 192 -19.20 13.39 -18.24
N SER A 193 -20.04 12.36 -18.38
CA SER A 193 -21.21 12.36 -19.30
C SER A 193 -22.43 13.13 -18.77
N GLY A 194 -22.37 13.64 -17.54
CA GLY A 194 -23.48 14.40 -16.94
C GLY A 194 -24.54 13.53 -16.25
N ARG A 195 -24.28 12.21 -16.06
CA ARG A 195 -25.21 11.34 -15.33
C ARG A 195 -25.30 11.67 -13.84
N CYS A 196 -24.23 12.23 -13.26
CA CYS A 196 -24.20 12.70 -11.89
C CYS A 196 -23.84 14.20 -11.86
N ASP A 197 -24.35 14.91 -10.86
CA ASP A 197 -24.04 16.31 -10.61
C ASP A 197 -22.65 16.50 -10.01
N ALA A 198 -22.24 15.54 -9.17
CA ALA A 198 -20.92 15.51 -8.58
C ALA A 198 -20.30 14.11 -8.60
N LEU A 199 -18.97 14.05 -8.47
CA LEU A 199 -18.16 12.87 -8.22
C LEU A 199 -17.51 13.02 -6.85
N THR A 200 -17.55 11.98 -6.02
CA THR A 200 -16.85 11.96 -4.73
C THR A 200 -15.84 10.83 -4.68
N THR A 201 -14.63 11.13 -4.27
CA THR A 201 -13.52 10.22 -3.92
C THR A 201 -12.45 11.02 -3.19
N ASP A 202 -11.27 10.44 -2.97
CA ASP A 202 -10.12 11.12 -2.39
C ASP A 202 -9.74 12.35 -3.25
N ASN A 203 -9.36 13.45 -2.62
CA ASN A 203 -9.06 14.70 -3.30
C ASN A 203 -7.91 14.58 -4.31
N SER A 204 -6.88 13.81 -3.98
CA SER A 204 -5.79 13.53 -4.92
C SER A 204 -6.29 12.81 -6.18
N GLN A 205 -7.25 11.89 -6.03
CA GLN A 205 -7.86 11.18 -7.14
C GLN A 205 -8.81 12.09 -7.94
N LEU A 206 -9.57 12.99 -7.28
CA LEU A 206 -10.37 14.00 -7.97
C LEU A 206 -9.47 14.89 -8.85
N ALA A 207 -8.34 15.33 -8.32
CA ALA A 207 -7.34 16.09 -9.08
C ALA A 207 -6.81 15.28 -10.27
N ALA A 208 -6.46 14.00 -10.03
CA ALA A 208 -5.98 13.10 -11.07
C ALA A 208 -7.01 12.89 -12.19
N PHE A 209 -8.24 12.55 -11.85
CA PHE A 209 -9.30 12.33 -12.83
C PHE A 209 -9.68 13.60 -13.58
N ARG A 210 -9.63 14.76 -12.92
CA ARG A 210 -9.86 16.05 -13.60
C ARG A 210 -8.93 16.25 -14.76
N THR A 211 -7.64 15.85 -14.68
CA THR A 211 -6.67 15.99 -15.78
C THR A 211 -7.03 15.14 -17.00
N THR A 212 -7.82 14.10 -16.84
CA THR A 212 -8.25 13.20 -17.93
C THR A 212 -9.56 13.65 -18.59
N MET A 213 -10.21 14.69 -18.08
CA MET A 213 -11.47 15.19 -18.63
C MET A 213 -11.26 15.97 -19.91
N LYS A 214 -12.28 16.00 -20.77
CA LYS A 214 -12.24 16.73 -22.04
C LYS A 214 -11.92 18.23 -21.86
N ASP A 215 -12.49 18.83 -20.80
CA ASP A 215 -12.18 20.20 -20.37
C ASP A 215 -11.95 20.22 -18.85
N PRO A 216 -10.70 20.01 -18.39
CA PRO A 216 -10.38 20.07 -16.98
C PRO A 216 -10.75 21.37 -16.28
N SER A 217 -10.76 22.49 -17.05
CA SER A 217 -11.03 23.81 -16.50
C SER A 217 -12.52 24.03 -16.17
N ALA A 218 -13.41 23.25 -16.77
CA ALA A 218 -14.85 23.28 -16.51
C ALA A 218 -15.26 22.63 -15.17
N HIS A 219 -14.31 21.96 -14.48
CA HIS A 219 -14.55 21.24 -13.24
C HIS A 219 -13.83 21.90 -12.07
N VAL A 220 -14.43 21.81 -10.89
CA VAL A 220 -13.88 22.31 -9.63
C VAL A 220 -13.98 21.24 -8.55
N VAL A 221 -12.89 21.05 -7.80
CA VAL A 221 -12.92 20.31 -6.53
C VAL A 221 -13.35 21.29 -5.45
N LEU A 222 -14.42 20.94 -4.73
CA LEU A 222 -14.97 21.79 -3.66
C LEU A 222 -14.01 21.82 -2.47
N PRO A 223 -14.05 22.89 -1.66
CA PRO A 223 -13.12 23.05 -0.54
C PRO A 223 -13.45 22.15 0.67
N ASP A 224 -14.64 21.53 0.66
CA ASP A 224 -15.10 20.73 1.80
C ASP A 224 -14.29 19.44 1.93
N ILE A 225 -13.81 19.17 3.14
CA ILE A 225 -13.12 17.95 3.54
C ILE A 225 -14.04 17.17 4.46
N ILE A 226 -14.39 15.94 4.08
CA ILE A 226 -15.38 15.16 4.83
C ILE A 226 -14.81 13.93 5.51
N SER A 227 -13.51 13.62 5.32
CA SER A 227 -12.85 12.49 5.98
C SER A 227 -11.34 12.70 6.12
N LYS A 228 -10.71 11.73 6.80
CA LYS A 228 -9.26 11.48 6.81
C LYS A 228 -9.02 10.16 6.11
N GLU A 229 -8.12 10.16 5.13
CA GLU A 229 -7.80 9.00 4.32
C GLU A 229 -6.28 8.72 4.38
N PRO A 230 -5.75 8.09 5.47
CA PRO A 230 -4.37 7.64 5.51
C PRO A 230 -4.23 6.40 4.61
N LEU A 231 -3.60 6.56 3.46
CA LEU A 231 -3.43 5.50 2.47
C LEU A 231 -2.15 4.72 2.76
N ALA A 232 -2.26 3.40 2.86
CA ALA A 232 -1.11 2.54 3.11
C ALA A 232 -1.21 1.23 2.34
N PRO A 233 -0.07 0.64 1.93
CA PRO A 233 -0.02 -0.73 1.47
C PRO A 233 -0.42 -1.69 2.58
N LEU A 234 -1.02 -2.82 2.20
CA LEU A 234 -1.44 -3.84 3.13
C LEU A 234 -0.98 -5.23 2.69
N VAL A 235 -0.81 -6.09 3.68
CA VAL A 235 -0.33 -7.46 3.56
C VAL A 235 -1.27 -8.41 4.31
N LYS A 236 -1.12 -9.71 4.11
CA LYS A 236 -1.90 -10.72 4.84
C LYS A 236 -1.56 -10.68 6.33
N HIS A 237 -2.59 -10.70 7.17
CA HIS A 237 -2.44 -10.76 8.62
C HIS A 237 -1.73 -12.05 9.07
N GLY A 238 -0.83 -11.91 10.04
CA GLY A 238 -0.12 -13.03 10.67
C GLY A 238 1.22 -13.37 10.02
N ASP A 239 1.61 -12.76 8.90
CA ASP A 239 2.97 -12.85 8.35
C ASP A 239 3.79 -11.63 8.82
N ASN A 240 4.26 -11.68 10.05
CA ASN A 240 4.96 -10.57 10.67
C ASN A 240 6.26 -10.23 9.94
N GLN A 241 6.99 -11.24 9.44
CA GLN A 241 8.23 -11.00 8.71
C GLN A 241 7.96 -10.22 7.41
N TRP A 242 6.92 -10.60 6.66
CA TRP A 242 6.54 -9.91 5.43
C TRP A 242 6.04 -8.48 5.70
N LYS A 243 5.22 -8.32 6.76
CA LYS A 243 4.77 -7.00 7.22
C LYS A 243 5.93 -6.10 7.58
N ASP A 244 6.88 -6.58 8.39
CA ASP A 244 8.05 -5.83 8.81
C ASP A 244 8.92 -5.45 7.61
N LEU A 245 9.14 -6.38 6.68
CA LEU A 245 9.91 -6.14 5.47
C LEU A 245 9.29 -5.00 4.64
N VAL A 246 8.00 -5.11 4.30
CA VAL A 246 7.32 -4.07 3.50
C VAL A 246 7.32 -2.72 4.24
N THR A 247 7.04 -2.73 5.55
CA THR A 247 7.07 -1.53 6.39
C THR A 247 8.45 -0.87 6.36
N TRP A 248 9.53 -1.63 6.55
CA TRP A 248 10.87 -1.07 6.61
C TRP A 248 11.42 -0.64 5.25
N VAL A 249 11.02 -1.27 4.16
CA VAL A 249 11.34 -0.76 2.81
C VAL A 249 10.74 0.64 2.62
N ILE A 250 9.46 0.83 2.95
CA ILE A 250 8.80 2.12 2.80
C ILE A 250 9.39 3.16 3.77
N ASN A 251 9.59 2.79 5.04
CA ASN A 251 10.27 3.66 6.01
C ASN A 251 11.67 4.06 5.54
N GLY A 252 12.38 3.14 4.91
CA GLY A 252 13.70 3.40 4.33
C GLY A 252 13.67 4.44 3.21
N LEU A 253 12.65 4.44 2.34
CA LEU A 253 12.49 5.45 1.29
C LEU A 253 12.25 6.85 1.87
N ILE A 254 11.45 6.95 2.95
CA ILE A 254 11.16 8.22 3.62
C ILE A 254 12.38 8.70 4.40
N ASN A 255 13.07 7.80 5.13
CA ASN A 255 14.35 8.12 5.79
C ASN A 255 15.42 8.56 4.78
N ALA A 256 15.48 7.96 3.60
CA ALA A 256 16.42 8.32 2.55
C ALA A 256 16.20 9.77 2.07
N GLU A 257 14.95 10.20 1.91
CA GLU A 257 14.62 11.59 1.61
C GLU A 257 15.12 12.52 2.73
N GLU A 258 14.82 12.21 3.99
CA GLU A 258 15.22 13.00 5.13
C GLU A 258 16.76 13.13 5.25
N LEU A 259 17.49 12.07 4.92
CA LEU A 259 18.94 12.03 4.97
C LEU A 259 19.63 12.59 3.71
N GLY A 260 18.87 12.94 2.66
CA GLY A 260 19.41 13.43 1.41
C GLY A 260 20.02 12.34 0.51
N VAL A 261 19.71 11.08 0.76
CA VAL A 261 20.08 9.97 -0.12
C VAL A 261 19.03 9.81 -1.21
N ASN A 262 19.46 9.77 -2.46
CA ASN A 262 18.56 9.72 -3.62
C ASN A 262 19.11 8.80 -4.72
N GLN A 263 18.35 8.63 -5.80
CA GLN A 263 18.70 7.74 -6.89
C GLN A 263 20.05 8.10 -7.54
N SER A 264 20.37 9.39 -7.62
CA SER A 264 21.59 9.84 -8.28
C SER A 264 22.86 9.68 -7.45
N ASN A 265 22.74 9.74 -6.10
CA ASN A 265 23.91 9.70 -5.21
C ASN A 265 24.08 8.38 -4.44
N VAL A 266 23.09 7.50 -4.38
CA VAL A 266 23.14 6.27 -3.56
C VAL A 266 24.32 5.35 -3.91
N SER A 267 24.81 5.37 -5.15
CA SER A 267 25.99 4.60 -5.57
C SER A 267 27.32 5.35 -5.45
N ASN A 268 27.26 6.67 -5.25
CA ASN A 268 28.43 7.53 -5.13
C ASN A 268 28.17 8.66 -4.12
N LEU A 269 28.12 8.29 -2.84
CA LEU A 269 27.88 9.19 -1.73
C LEU A 269 29.02 10.20 -1.56
N ASP A 270 28.70 11.43 -1.24
CA ASP A 270 29.70 12.40 -0.78
C ASP A 270 30.27 12.02 0.61
N ALA A 271 31.33 12.70 1.00
CA ALA A 271 32.04 12.39 2.26
C ALA A 271 31.18 12.62 3.52
N SER A 272 30.18 13.50 3.47
CA SER A 272 29.27 13.75 4.59
C SER A 272 28.29 12.58 4.76
N LEU A 273 27.66 12.16 3.68
CA LEU A 273 26.75 11.01 3.68
C LEU A 273 27.47 9.70 4.03
N GLN A 274 28.70 9.51 3.52
CA GLN A 274 29.51 8.32 3.85
C GLN A 274 29.83 8.21 5.34
N LYS A 275 30.00 9.33 6.04
CA LYS A 275 30.30 9.37 7.47
C LYS A 275 29.06 9.31 8.37
N ASN A 276 27.86 9.48 7.80
CA ASN A 276 26.63 9.47 8.57
C ASN A 276 26.29 8.04 9.03
N PRO A 277 26.26 7.75 10.36
CA PRO A 277 26.03 6.37 10.82
C PRO A 277 24.68 5.80 10.44
N THR A 278 23.65 6.63 10.27
CA THR A 278 22.31 6.19 9.83
C THR A 278 22.31 5.80 8.35
N VAL A 279 23.01 6.60 7.51
CA VAL A 279 23.21 6.25 6.09
C VAL A 279 24.00 4.95 5.96
N GLN A 280 25.05 4.78 6.77
CA GLN A 280 25.86 3.54 6.76
C GLN A 280 25.02 2.30 7.08
N ARG A 281 24.17 2.39 8.11
CA ARG A 281 23.24 1.30 8.46
C ARG A 281 22.22 1.03 7.35
N MET A 282 21.58 2.08 6.86
CA MET A 282 20.56 2.01 5.83
C MET A 282 21.06 1.36 4.54
N LEU A 283 22.30 1.67 4.14
CA LEU A 283 22.88 1.19 2.90
C LEU A 283 23.74 -0.10 3.04
N GLY A 284 23.74 -0.71 4.24
CA GLY A 284 24.48 -1.95 4.51
C GLY A 284 25.99 -1.78 4.63
N MET A 285 26.46 -0.58 4.88
CA MET A 285 27.88 -0.28 5.10
C MET A 285 28.33 -0.60 6.53
N SER A 286 27.40 -0.73 7.47
CA SER A 286 27.63 -1.12 8.86
C SER A 286 26.43 -1.83 9.46
N GLY A 287 26.70 -2.86 10.31
CA GLY A 287 25.67 -3.70 10.92
C GLY A 287 25.05 -4.71 9.95
N GLU A 288 24.08 -5.46 10.45
CA GLU A 288 23.40 -6.56 9.72
C GLU A 288 21.89 -6.33 9.64
N TYR A 289 21.49 -5.11 9.34
CA TYR A 289 20.08 -4.67 9.38
C TYR A 289 19.21 -5.41 8.34
N GLY A 290 19.77 -5.82 7.22
CA GLY A 290 19.06 -6.65 6.24
C GLY A 290 18.62 -7.99 6.83
N SER A 291 19.49 -8.64 7.61
CA SER A 291 19.21 -9.94 8.20
C SER A 291 18.01 -9.93 9.14
N TYR A 292 17.71 -8.79 9.80
CA TYR A 292 16.56 -8.65 10.72
C TYR A 292 15.21 -8.81 10.01
N ILE A 293 15.18 -8.52 8.71
CA ILE A 293 13.98 -8.65 7.87
C ILE A 293 14.15 -9.72 6.78
N GLY A 294 15.18 -10.56 6.89
CA GLY A 294 15.43 -11.69 5.97
C GLY A 294 16.00 -11.29 4.62
N LEU A 295 16.67 -10.14 4.52
CA LEU A 295 17.29 -9.61 3.31
C LEU A 295 18.80 -9.48 3.42
N GLU A 296 19.46 -9.23 2.29
CA GLU A 296 20.87 -8.82 2.23
C GLU A 296 21.01 -7.40 2.79
N ASN A 297 22.20 -7.05 3.28
CA ASN A 297 22.41 -5.75 3.94
C ASN A 297 22.28 -4.54 3.01
N ASP A 298 22.43 -4.73 1.71
CA ASP A 298 22.30 -3.67 0.68
C ASP A 298 20.86 -3.46 0.17
N TRP A 299 19.87 -4.02 0.85
CA TRP A 299 18.45 -4.00 0.47
C TRP A 299 17.92 -2.58 0.16
N MET A 300 18.24 -1.58 0.99
CA MET A 300 17.81 -0.20 0.73
C MET A 300 18.59 0.45 -0.41
N LYS A 301 19.88 0.11 -0.58
CA LYS A 301 20.64 0.58 -1.75
C LYS A 301 19.97 0.10 -3.04
N LYS A 302 19.57 -1.16 -3.10
CA LYS A 302 18.83 -1.75 -4.24
C LYS A 302 17.50 -1.03 -4.48
N ALA A 303 16.71 -0.81 -3.43
CA ALA A 303 15.43 -0.11 -3.53
C ALA A 303 15.59 1.32 -4.04
N ILE A 304 16.50 2.11 -3.44
CA ILE A 304 16.74 3.51 -3.85
C ILE A 304 17.32 3.60 -5.27
N THR A 305 18.18 2.66 -5.65
CA THR A 305 18.70 2.59 -7.03
C THR A 305 17.56 2.38 -8.04
N ALA A 306 16.58 1.55 -7.71
CA ALA A 306 15.46 1.24 -8.60
C ALA A 306 14.44 2.37 -8.71
N VAL A 307 14.04 2.99 -7.59
CA VAL A 307 12.90 3.93 -7.58
C VAL A 307 13.22 5.31 -7.01
N GLY A 308 14.42 5.54 -6.48
CA GLY A 308 14.74 6.76 -5.75
C GLY A 308 14.21 6.76 -4.32
N ASN A 309 14.26 7.91 -3.65
CA ASN A 309 13.66 8.11 -2.33
C ASN A 309 12.18 8.51 -2.45
N TYR A 310 11.50 8.65 -1.30
CA TYR A 310 10.07 8.99 -1.29
C TYR A 310 9.77 10.34 -1.98
N GLY A 311 10.61 11.36 -1.79
CA GLY A 311 10.45 12.66 -2.45
C GLY A 311 10.53 12.56 -3.98
N GLU A 312 11.49 11.78 -4.50
CA GLU A 312 11.62 11.54 -5.94
C GLU A 312 10.41 10.77 -6.50
N ILE A 313 9.92 9.77 -5.76
CA ILE A 313 8.71 9.01 -6.11
C ILE A 313 7.49 9.94 -6.15
N PHE A 314 7.31 10.78 -5.13
CA PHE A 314 6.21 11.74 -5.08
C PHE A 314 6.29 12.72 -6.25
N ASP A 315 7.44 13.37 -6.45
CA ASP A 315 7.60 14.40 -7.49
C ASP A 315 7.35 13.85 -8.89
N ARG A 316 7.86 12.66 -9.19
CA ARG A 316 7.69 12.00 -10.49
C ARG A 316 6.25 11.63 -10.78
N ASN A 317 5.49 11.17 -9.78
CA ASN A 317 4.17 10.61 -9.99
C ASN A 317 3.02 11.61 -9.72
N LEU A 318 3.17 12.47 -8.72
CA LEU A 318 2.12 13.35 -8.23
C LEU A 318 2.52 14.83 -8.23
N GLY A 319 3.80 15.11 -8.00
CA GLY A 319 4.34 16.45 -7.79
C GLY A 319 4.72 17.16 -9.08
N LYS A 320 5.75 17.98 -9.01
CA LYS A 320 6.23 18.87 -10.09
C LYS A 320 6.66 18.14 -11.37
N GLY A 321 7.07 16.90 -11.27
CA GLY A 321 7.46 16.05 -12.40
C GLY A 321 6.28 15.40 -13.10
N SER A 322 5.05 15.61 -12.65
CA SER A 322 3.84 15.01 -13.19
C SER A 322 2.84 16.07 -13.67
N PRO A 323 1.91 15.69 -14.57
CA PRO A 323 0.81 16.57 -14.98
C PRO A 323 -0.13 16.99 -13.83
N LEU A 324 -0.11 16.27 -12.71
CA LEU A 324 -0.94 16.56 -11.54
C LEU A 324 -0.43 17.78 -10.75
N ASN A 325 0.89 17.95 -10.71
CA ASN A 325 1.57 19.06 -10.02
C ASN A 325 1.00 19.34 -8.61
N LEU A 326 0.76 18.27 -7.83
CA LEU A 326 0.25 18.40 -6.48
C LEU A 326 1.34 18.94 -5.54
N SER A 327 0.95 19.80 -4.60
CA SER A 327 1.78 20.15 -3.46
C SER A 327 1.92 18.97 -2.50
N ARG A 328 3.01 18.96 -1.74
CA ARG A 328 3.27 17.91 -0.74
C ARG A 328 2.31 18.03 0.46
N ASP A 329 2.08 19.22 0.96
CA ASP A 329 1.23 19.53 2.12
C ASP A 329 1.49 18.52 3.28
N ASN A 330 0.47 17.79 3.73
CA ASN A 330 0.62 16.74 4.74
C ASN A 330 1.60 15.62 4.33
N ASN A 331 1.88 15.46 3.06
CA ASN A 331 2.82 14.46 2.54
C ASN A 331 4.27 14.97 2.49
N ALA A 332 4.55 16.16 2.96
CA ALA A 332 5.92 16.63 3.20
C ALA A 332 6.54 15.93 4.42
N LEU A 333 7.87 15.88 4.47
CA LEU A 333 8.58 15.41 5.65
C LEU A 333 8.19 16.25 6.89
N TRP A 334 8.22 15.65 8.06
CA TRP A 334 7.94 16.31 9.33
C TRP A 334 8.85 17.54 9.56
N THR A 335 10.08 17.50 9.07
CA THR A 335 11.04 18.64 9.09
C THR A 335 10.59 19.82 8.24
N ASN A 336 9.67 19.57 7.30
CA ASN A 336 9.09 20.57 6.38
C ASN A 336 7.62 20.85 6.69
N GLY A 337 7.14 20.50 7.89
CA GLY A 337 5.79 20.77 8.36
C GLY A 337 4.74 19.76 7.93
N GLY A 338 5.12 18.64 7.31
CA GLY A 338 4.23 17.57 6.93
C GLY A 338 4.08 16.48 7.99
N LEU A 339 3.45 15.36 7.62
CA LEU A 339 3.17 14.21 8.47
C LEU A 339 4.06 13.00 8.16
N MET A 340 4.98 13.09 7.16
CA MET A 340 5.89 11.99 6.86
C MET A 340 6.97 11.93 7.95
N TYR A 341 6.65 11.11 8.98
CA TYR A 341 7.47 10.84 10.15
C TYR A 341 7.50 9.34 10.37
N VAL A 342 8.66 8.72 10.18
CA VAL A 342 8.82 7.26 10.27
C VAL A 342 9.88 6.89 11.30
N ALA A 343 9.86 5.62 11.73
CA ALA A 343 10.80 5.11 12.71
C ALA A 343 12.24 5.14 12.16
N PRO A 344 13.25 5.47 13.00
CA PRO A 344 14.64 5.50 12.59
C PRO A 344 15.24 4.11 12.43
N LEU A 345 16.16 3.97 11.49
CA LEU A 345 17.00 2.78 11.31
C LEU A 345 18.10 2.72 12.39
N ARG A 346 17.81 1.99 13.48
CA ARG A 346 18.72 1.94 14.62
C ARG A 346 18.79 0.59 15.31
#